data_f515ff51ab881c81b246e668f07f027f
#
_entry.id   f515ff51ab881c81b246e668f07f027f
#
_cell.length_a   1.000
_cell.length_b   1.000
_cell.length_c   1.000
_cell.angle_alpha   90.00
_cell.angle_beta   90.00
_cell.angle_gamma   90.00
#
_symmetry.space_group_name_H-M   'P 1'
#
loop_
_entity.id
_entity.type
_entity.pdbx_description
1 polymer ?
#
loop_
_entity_poly.entity_id
_entity_poly.type
_entity_poly.pdbx_seq_one_letter_code
_entity_poly.pdbx_strand_id
1 'polypeptide(L)'
;MQMVISRSAVRDGLVAVAVVGSIALGAVGCAGGDDKAPKAGGEFVAGTLLCGGEAVSTEAAESLKVITGASRFEESDEDSTVEHAAKQLSQEFTSSVTGDGDICQVFAIDAVQSDRLEVTWELTGGPPEGEPAPKFTVLRMGERALAAPDAGVVQFACRNEKLLGSQPAHVDVGVERWSPKEPEGDPEKLKDAYATVAHSVSLAMAKELGCENNGGLQARPSLDPA
;
A
#
# COMPACT_ATOMS: atom_id res chain seq x y z
N MET A 1 -17.68 22.43 41.68
CA MET A 1 -18.31 23.68 41.22
C MET A 1 -18.89 23.38 39.87
N GLN A 2 -20.10 22.91 39.87
CA GLN A 2 -21.44 23.39 39.40
C GLN A 2 -21.45 23.85 37.94
N MET A 3 -21.95 22.97 37.16
CA MET A 3 -23.11 23.01 36.24
C MET A 3 -23.66 24.40 35.88
N VAL A 4 -23.77 24.70 34.59
CA VAL A 4 -24.93 25.45 34.07
C VAL A 4 -25.36 24.82 32.72
N ILE A 5 -26.58 24.26 32.78
CA ILE A 5 -27.38 23.81 31.66
C ILE A 5 -28.22 25.01 31.21
N SER A 6 -28.29 25.32 29.94
CA SER A 6 -29.30 26.24 29.39
C SER A 6 -30.10 25.55 28.28
N ARG A 7 -31.36 25.29 28.57
CA ARG A 7 -32.45 24.89 27.66
C ARG A 7 -33.21 26.13 27.21
N SER A 8 -33.53 26.19 25.92
CA SER A 8 -34.69 26.96 25.39
C SER A 8 -35.07 26.30 24.06
N ALA A 9 -36.09 25.56 23.95
CA ALA A 9 -37.54 25.75 23.91
C ALA A 9 -38.03 26.40 22.60
N VAL A 10 -38.54 25.52 21.72
CA VAL A 10 -39.80 25.51 20.94
C VAL A 10 -40.32 26.81 20.31
N ARG A 11 -40.61 26.75 19.01
CA ARG A 11 -41.84 27.33 18.44
C ARG A 11 -42.27 26.62 17.14
N ASP A 12 -43.52 26.13 17.22
CA ASP A 12 -44.33 25.56 16.15
C ASP A 12 -44.62 26.59 15.04
N GLY A 13 -44.79 26.09 13.84
CA GLY A 13 -45.30 26.86 12.71
C GLY A 13 -45.86 25.93 11.63
N LEU A 14 -47.08 25.44 11.84
CA LEU A 14 -47.92 24.79 10.81
C LEU A 14 -48.34 25.81 9.76
N VAL A 15 -48.07 25.55 8.48
CA VAL A 15 -48.87 26.13 7.36
C VAL A 15 -49.16 25.00 6.38
N ALA A 16 -50.41 24.60 6.39
CA ALA A 16 -51.03 23.76 5.37
C ALA A 16 -51.46 24.62 4.18
N VAL A 17 -51.03 24.29 2.99
CA VAL A 17 -51.68 24.76 1.75
C VAL A 17 -51.94 23.53 0.86
N ALA A 18 -53.24 23.23 0.77
CA ALA A 18 -53.77 22.30 -0.21
C ALA A 18 -53.98 23.02 -1.54
N VAL A 19 -53.46 22.48 -2.64
CA VAL A 19 -53.93 22.81 -3.99
C VAL A 19 -54.21 21.52 -4.74
N VAL A 20 -55.46 21.40 -5.10
CA VAL A 20 -56.06 20.34 -5.90
C VAL A 20 -55.83 20.61 -7.39
N GLY A 21 -55.57 19.56 -8.15
CA GLY A 21 -56.02 19.45 -9.53
C GLY A 21 -54.95 19.42 -10.62
N SER A 22 -54.73 18.28 -11.22
CA SER A 22 -55.12 17.98 -12.60
C SER A 22 -54.50 16.66 -13.06
N ILE A 23 -55.35 15.73 -13.42
CA ILE A 23 -55.07 14.45 -14.05
C ILE A 23 -54.70 14.72 -15.51
N ALA A 24 -53.50 14.32 -15.93
CA ALA A 24 -53.18 14.12 -17.33
C ALA A 24 -52.61 12.69 -17.50
N LEU A 25 -53.43 11.85 -18.10
CA LEU A 25 -53.03 10.54 -18.63
C LEU A 25 -52.08 10.75 -19.81
N GLY A 26 -50.84 10.32 -19.67
CA GLY A 26 -49.83 10.32 -20.72
C GLY A 26 -48.98 9.08 -20.60
N ALA A 27 -48.98 8.29 -21.65
CA ALA A 27 -48.45 6.96 -21.88
C ALA A 27 -46.97 6.70 -21.48
N VAL A 28 -46.79 5.51 -20.94
CA VAL A 28 -45.65 4.56 -21.18
C VAL A 28 -44.28 5.19 -21.44
N GLY A 29 -43.46 5.20 -20.42
CA GLY A 29 -42.03 5.27 -20.49
C GLY A 29 -41.48 4.41 -19.36
N CYS A 30 -40.92 3.27 -19.71
CA CYS A 30 -40.03 2.52 -18.79
C CYS A 30 -38.84 3.40 -18.48
N ALA A 31 -38.91 4.16 -17.41
CA ALA A 31 -37.73 4.74 -16.77
C ALA A 31 -37.35 3.80 -15.64
N GLY A 32 -36.25 3.14 -15.84
CA GLY A 32 -35.62 2.32 -14.82
C GLY A 32 -35.46 3.14 -13.54
N GLY A 33 -35.96 2.57 -12.45
CA GLY A 33 -35.64 3.07 -11.12
C GLY A 33 -34.16 3.11 -10.94
N ASP A 34 -33.63 4.25 -10.61
CA ASP A 34 -32.33 4.39 -9.97
C ASP A 34 -32.47 3.79 -8.57
N ASP A 35 -32.51 2.47 -8.51
CA ASP A 35 -32.08 1.75 -7.35
C ASP A 35 -30.56 1.98 -7.29
N LYS A 36 -30.16 3.05 -6.60
CA LYS A 36 -28.82 3.15 -6.05
C LYS A 36 -28.66 1.97 -5.10
N ALA A 37 -28.28 0.82 -5.67
CA ALA A 37 -27.62 -0.20 -4.91
C ALA A 37 -26.51 0.50 -4.11
N PRO A 38 -26.31 0.16 -2.83
CA PRO A 38 -25.18 0.68 -2.09
C PRO A 38 -23.95 0.35 -2.91
N LYS A 39 -23.11 1.34 -3.19
CA LYS A 39 -21.77 1.12 -3.75
C LYS A 39 -20.95 0.33 -2.72
N ALA A 40 -21.16 -0.96 -2.69
CA ALA A 40 -20.22 -1.92 -2.14
C ALA A 40 -19.25 -2.21 -3.28
N GLY A 41 -18.12 -1.54 -3.27
CA GLY A 41 -17.07 -1.79 -4.24
C GLY A 41 -16.26 -0.52 -4.47
N GLY A 42 -15.09 -0.44 -3.87
CA GLY A 42 -14.03 0.46 -4.29
C GLY A 42 -13.76 0.28 -5.78
N GLU A 43 -13.20 1.28 -6.42
CA GLU A 43 -12.75 1.19 -7.79
C GLU A 43 -11.65 0.14 -7.88
N PHE A 44 -11.72 -0.76 -8.86
CA PHE A 44 -10.79 -1.87 -8.98
C PHE A 44 -9.70 -1.52 -9.98
N VAL A 45 -8.47 -1.68 -9.55
CA VAL A 45 -7.30 -1.31 -10.35
C VAL A 45 -6.42 -2.51 -10.70
N ALA A 46 -5.62 -2.36 -11.75
CA ALA A 46 -4.54 -3.31 -12.05
C ALA A 46 -3.40 -3.14 -11.03
N GLY A 47 -2.63 -4.23 -10.80
CA GLY A 47 -1.52 -4.20 -9.84
C GLY A 47 -0.50 -3.07 -10.09
N THR A 48 -0.31 -2.65 -11.34
CA THR A 48 0.59 -1.53 -11.69
C THR A 48 0.11 -0.15 -11.23
N LEU A 49 -1.15 -0.02 -10.80
CA LEU A 49 -1.73 1.23 -10.30
C LEU A 49 -1.71 1.32 -8.76
N LEU A 50 -1.25 0.26 -8.08
CA LEU A 50 -1.15 0.23 -6.63
C LEU A 50 -0.04 1.16 -6.11
N CYS A 51 -0.17 1.56 -4.85
CA CYS A 51 0.83 2.33 -4.09
C CYS A 51 1.27 3.64 -4.77
N GLY A 52 0.34 4.30 -5.51
CA GLY A 52 0.59 5.56 -6.22
C GLY A 52 0.90 5.42 -7.71
N GLY A 53 0.75 4.21 -8.30
CA GLY A 53 0.78 4.00 -9.76
C GLY A 53 2.15 3.79 -10.40
N GLU A 54 3.26 4.19 -9.76
CA GLU A 54 4.62 3.98 -10.28
C GLU A 54 5.47 3.05 -9.41
N ALA A 55 4.90 2.56 -8.30
CA ALA A 55 5.59 1.72 -7.34
C ALA A 55 5.70 0.26 -7.79
N VAL A 56 4.69 -0.24 -8.49
CA VAL A 56 4.58 -1.63 -8.90
C VAL A 56 4.82 -1.77 -10.39
N SER A 57 5.98 -2.32 -10.76
CA SER A 57 6.33 -2.62 -12.15
C SER A 57 5.39 -3.70 -12.75
N THR A 58 5.40 -3.84 -14.07
CA THR A 58 4.64 -4.92 -14.73
C THR A 58 5.04 -6.31 -14.20
N GLU A 59 6.34 -6.55 -13.97
CA GLU A 59 6.85 -7.80 -13.43
C GLU A 59 6.38 -8.03 -11.98
N ALA A 60 6.38 -6.97 -11.18
CA ALA A 60 5.85 -7.03 -9.80
C ALA A 60 4.32 -7.23 -9.78
N ALA A 61 3.57 -6.69 -10.73
CA ALA A 61 2.13 -6.94 -10.85
C ALA A 61 1.82 -8.42 -11.20
N GLU A 62 2.62 -9.05 -12.05
CA GLU A 62 2.52 -10.49 -12.30
C GLU A 62 2.91 -11.30 -11.05
N SER A 63 3.89 -10.82 -10.27
CA SER A 63 4.27 -11.43 -9.00
C SER A 63 3.17 -11.30 -7.94
N LEU A 64 2.47 -10.17 -7.86
CA LEU A 64 1.27 -10.03 -7.02
C LEU A 64 0.20 -11.08 -7.38
N LYS A 65 0.03 -11.38 -8.65
CA LYS A 65 -0.89 -12.44 -9.09
C LYS A 65 -0.43 -13.83 -8.64
N VAL A 66 0.87 -14.09 -8.60
CA VAL A 66 1.40 -15.36 -8.05
C VAL A 66 1.10 -15.45 -6.55
N ILE A 67 1.28 -14.36 -5.80
CA ILE A 67 1.06 -14.31 -4.35
C ILE A 67 -0.44 -14.44 -4.00
N THR A 68 -1.29 -13.69 -4.69
CA THR A 68 -2.70 -13.52 -4.29
C THR A 68 -3.69 -14.34 -5.11
N GLY A 69 -3.27 -14.85 -6.28
CA GLY A 69 -4.16 -15.47 -7.26
C GLY A 69 -5.06 -14.47 -8.02
N ALA A 70 -4.96 -13.17 -7.73
CA ALA A 70 -5.80 -12.12 -8.29
C ALA A 70 -5.02 -11.22 -9.26
N SER A 71 -5.72 -10.61 -10.21
CA SER A 71 -5.16 -9.61 -11.13
C SER A 71 -5.82 -8.23 -10.98
N ARG A 72 -6.78 -8.12 -10.08
CA ARG A 72 -7.48 -6.86 -9.74
C ARG A 72 -7.45 -6.68 -8.23
N PHE A 73 -7.31 -5.44 -7.82
CA PHE A 73 -7.10 -5.05 -6.44
C PHE A 73 -7.99 -3.86 -6.11
N GLU A 74 -8.27 -3.65 -4.84
CA GLU A 74 -8.89 -2.39 -4.40
C GLU A 74 -7.92 -1.24 -4.66
N GLU A 75 -8.46 -0.11 -5.09
CA GLU A 75 -7.66 1.12 -5.24
C GLU A 75 -7.13 1.57 -3.88
N SER A 76 -5.86 1.94 -3.84
CA SER A 76 -5.24 2.48 -2.63
C SER A 76 -5.80 3.87 -2.30
N ASP A 77 -5.88 4.19 -1.01
CA ASP A 77 -6.24 5.53 -0.56
C ASP A 77 -5.22 6.58 -1.06
N GLU A 78 -5.64 7.85 -1.16
CA GLU A 78 -4.80 8.95 -1.68
C GLU A 78 -3.45 9.08 -0.95
N ASP A 79 -3.39 8.79 0.34
CA ASP A 79 -2.17 8.84 1.14
C ASP A 79 -1.37 7.52 1.12
N SER A 80 -1.95 6.43 0.59
CA SER A 80 -1.31 5.11 0.49
C SER A 80 -0.41 5.02 -0.74
N THR A 81 0.63 5.86 -0.79
CA THR A 81 1.53 6.00 -1.94
C THR A 81 3.00 6.04 -1.52
N VAL A 82 3.88 5.65 -2.45
CA VAL A 82 5.33 5.78 -2.25
C VAL A 82 5.75 7.24 -2.06
N GLU A 83 5.12 8.20 -2.75
CA GLU A 83 5.38 9.63 -2.58
C GLU A 83 5.11 10.08 -1.15
N HIS A 84 3.95 9.72 -0.60
CA HIS A 84 3.60 10.07 0.78
C HIS A 84 4.56 9.43 1.79
N ALA A 85 4.85 8.14 1.62
CA ALA A 85 5.78 7.40 2.47
C ALA A 85 7.21 7.97 2.43
N ALA A 86 7.71 8.33 1.26
CA ALA A 86 9.03 8.96 1.10
C ALA A 86 9.11 10.32 1.80
N LYS A 87 8.02 11.09 1.77
CA LYS A 87 7.92 12.36 2.50
C LYS A 87 7.94 12.13 4.01
N GLN A 88 7.18 11.15 4.52
CA GLN A 88 7.19 10.79 5.94
C GLN A 88 8.59 10.35 6.37
N LEU A 89 9.20 9.40 5.65
CA LEU A 89 10.56 8.91 5.93
C LEU A 89 11.57 10.08 5.98
N SER A 90 11.51 11.00 5.04
CA SER A 90 12.40 12.16 5.00
C SER A 90 12.21 13.06 6.22
N GLN A 91 10.99 13.21 6.72
CA GLN A 91 10.69 13.97 7.94
C GLN A 91 11.22 13.26 9.19
N GLU A 92 10.99 11.95 9.30
CA GLU A 92 11.52 11.13 10.40
C GLU A 92 13.04 11.21 10.45
N PHE A 93 13.73 11.05 9.32
CA PHE A 93 15.18 11.08 9.25
C PHE A 93 15.79 12.42 9.72
N THR A 94 15.03 13.52 9.74
CA THR A 94 15.49 14.79 10.32
C THR A 94 15.59 14.78 11.84
N SER A 95 14.85 13.89 12.50
CA SER A 95 14.73 13.81 13.96
C SER A 95 15.30 12.51 14.54
N SER A 96 15.31 11.43 13.75
CA SER A 96 15.75 10.11 14.19
C SER A 96 16.38 9.36 13.01
N VAL A 97 17.32 8.47 13.29
CA VAL A 97 17.86 7.52 12.31
C VAL A 97 17.10 6.19 12.32
N THR A 98 16.08 6.10 13.17
CA THR A 98 15.16 4.96 13.26
C THR A 98 13.73 5.45 13.21
N GLY A 99 12.85 4.73 12.56
CA GLY A 99 11.44 5.03 12.40
C GLY A 99 10.81 4.01 11.44
N ASP A 100 9.51 3.98 11.38
CA ASP A 100 8.76 3.06 10.53
C ASP A 100 7.45 3.69 10.05
N GLY A 101 6.87 3.11 9.02
CA GLY A 101 5.57 3.52 8.51
C GLY A 101 5.05 2.64 7.39
N ASP A 102 3.80 2.88 7.07
CA ASP A 102 3.13 2.20 5.95
C ASP A 102 3.42 2.91 4.63
N ILE A 103 3.55 2.13 3.56
CA ILE A 103 3.56 2.63 2.19
C ILE A 103 2.17 2.48 1.60
N CYS A 104 1.65 1.25 1.59
CA CYS A 104 0.30 0.94 1.10
C CYS A 104 -0.14 -0.44 1.60
N GLN A 105 -1.43 -0.71 1.44
CA GLN A 105 -2.01 -2.03 1.65
C GLN A 105 -2.60 -2.55 0.35
N VAL A 106 -2.43 -3.83 0.07
CA VAL A 106 -2.92 -4.48 -1.14
C VAL A 106 -4.02 -5.46 -0.77
N PHE A 107 -5.24 -5.17 -1.22
CA PHE A 107 -6.39 -6.04 -1.04
C PHE A 107 -6.75 -6.67 -2.38
N ALA A 108 -6.60 -7.99 -2.47
CA ALA A 108 -6.93 -8.75 -3.66
C ALA A 108 -8.43 -9.02 -3.74
N ILE A 109 -9.02 -8.81 -4.91
CA ILE A 109 -10.43 -9.06 -5.17
C ILE A 109 -10.56 -10.39 -5.87
N ASP A 110 -11.62 -11.12 -5.53
CA ASP A 110 -11.86 -12.48 -6.03
C ASP A 110 -10.74 -13.47 -5.65
N ALA A 111 -9.89 -13.10 -4.69
CA ALA A 111 -8.94 -14.05 -4.11
C ALA A 111 -9.69 -15.15 -3.36
N VAL A 112 -9.21 -16.37 -3.49
CA VAL A 112 -9.74 -17.53 -2.75
C VAL A 112 -9.56 -17.34 -1.24
N GLN A 113 -8.64 -16.44 -0.87
CA GLN A 113 -8.35 -16.05 0.50
C GLN A 113 -8.39 -14.52 0.59
N SER A 114 -9.04 -14.00 1.61
CA SER A 114 -9.07 -12.57 1.94
C SER A 114 -7.75 -12.13 2.58
N ASP A 115 -6.65 -12.37 1.89
CA ASP A 115 -5.34 -12.01 2.37
C ASP A 115 -5.05 -10.55 2.03
N ARG A 116 -4.46 -9.88 2.99
CA ARG A 116 -3.94 -8.52 2.85
C ARG A 116 -2.42 -8.58 2.79
N LEU A 117 -1.83 -7.85 1.84
CA LEU A 117 -0.40 -7.58 1.89
C LEU A 117 -0.18 -6.19 2.49
N GLU A 118 0.72 -6.11 3.43
CA GLU A 118 1.21 -4.86 3.99
C GLU A 118 2.55 -4.52 3.33
N VAL A 119 2.67 -3.29 2.86
CA VAL A 119 3.89 -2.76 2.28
C VAL A 119 4.36 -1.62 3.19
N THR A 120 5.50 -1.80 3.82
CA THR A 120 6.02 -0.92 4.87
C THR A 120 7.42 -0.42 4.56
N TRP A 121 7.83 0.63 5.25
CA TRP A 121 9.21 1.09 5.30
C TRP A 121 9.71 1.18 6.74
N GLU A 122 11.02 0.99 6.93
CA GLU A 122 11.69 1.14 8.21
C GLU A 122 13.06 1.82 8.02
N LEU A 123 13.41 2.73 8.92
CA LEU A 123 14.75 3.27 9.10
C LEU A 123 15.48 2.45 10.16
N THR A 124 16.55 1.76 9.78
CA THR A 124 17.23 0.79 10.66
C THR A 124 18.42 1.36 11.43
N GLY A 125 18.75 2.64 11.25
CA GLY A 125 19.83 3.34 11.96
C GLY A 125 21.25 2.95 11.51
N GLY A 126 21.41 1.93 10.65
CA GLY A 126 22.67 1.44 10.13
C GLY A 126 22.48 0.32 9.12
N PRO A 127 23.59 -0.17 8.51
CA PRO A 127 23.53 -1.29 7.59
C PRO A 127 23.00 -2.55 8.29
N PRO A 128 22.47 -3.53 7.51
CA PRO A 128 21.91 -4.74 8.08
C PRO A 128 22.97 -5.56 8.84
N GLU A 129 22.66 -5.89 10.07
CA GLU A 129 23.53 -6.67 10.95
C GLU A 129 22.93 -8.04 11.29
N GLY A 130 23.79 -9.00 11.60
CA GLY A 130 23.40 -10.34 12.04
C GLY A 130 22.86 -11.25 10.94
N GLU A 131 22.55 -12.49 11.33
CA GLU A 131 21.96 -13.48 10.44
C GLU A 131 20.42 -13.31 10.42
N PRO A 132 19.79 -13.39 9.24
CA PRO A 132 18.34 -13.33 9.14
C PRO A 132 17.70 -14.59 9.74
N ALA A 133 16.40 -14.48 10.05
CA ALA A 133 15.65 -15.64 10.52
C ALA A 133 15.71 -16.80 9.49
N PRO A 134 15.74 -18.07 9.92
CA PRO A 134 15.97 -19.24 9.05
C PRO A 134 14.97 -19.41 7.90
N LYS A 135 13.78 -18.76 7.99
CA LYS A 135 12.79 -18.80 6.91
C LYS A 135 13.22 -18.02 5.66
N PHE A 136 14.16 -17.08 5.80
CA PHE A 136 14.57 -16.21 4.71
C PHE A 136 15.76 -16.74 3.93
N THR A 137 15.68 -16.62 2.62
CA THR A 137 16.79 -16.72 1.70
C THR A 137 17.37 -15.32 1.49
N VAL A 138 18.69 -15.17 1.60
CA VAL A 138 19.39 -13.91 1.32
C VAL A 138 19.63 -13.79 -0.18
N LEU A 139 19.29 -12.64 -0.77
CA LEU A 139 19.46 -12.33 -2.19
C LEU A 139 20.39 -11.14 -2.39
N ARG A 140 20.97 -11.02 -3.61
CA ARG A 140 21.95 -9.98 -3.95
C ARG A 140 21.30 -8.70 -4.49
N MET A 141 20.55 -8.00 -3.64
CA MET A 141 19.93 -6.71 -3.99
C MET A 141 20.14 -5.70 -2.87
N GLY A 142 20.43 -4.44 -3.23
CA GLY A 142 20.69 -3.38 -2.26
C GLY A 142 21.86 -3.71 -1.33
N GLU A 143 21.74 -3.41 -0.05
CA GLU A 143 22.66 -3.84 1.00
C GLU A 143 22.40 -5.30 1.40
N ARG A 144 21.14 -5.70 1.46
CA ARG A 144 20.67 -7.06 1.69
C ARG A 144 19.22 -7.19 1.25
N ALA A 145 18.87 -8.29 0.63
CA ALA A 145 17.48 -8.63 0.42
C ALA A 145 17.16 -9.99 1.02
N LEU A 146 15.94 -10.12 1.54
CA LEU A 146 15.44 -11.30 2.23
C LEU A 146 14.14 -11.75 1.57
N ALA A 147 14.01 -13.03 1.27
CA ALA A 147 12.81 -13.58 0.67
C ALA A 147 12.36 -14.86 1.38
N ALA A 148 11.08 -14.93 1.66
CA ALA A 148 10.38 -16.10 2.21
C ALA A 148 9.06 -16.30 1.43
N PRO A 149 8.37 -17.44 1.58
CA PRO A 149 7.10 -17.68 0.89
C PRO A 149 5.95 -16.76 1.34
N ASP A 150 6.12 -16.03 2.44
CA ASP A 150 5.14 -15.14 3.07
C ASP A 150 5.61 -13.69 3.19
N ALA A 151 6.87 -13.39 2.83
CA ALA A 151 7.44 -12.06 2.99
C ALA A 151 8.65 -11.82 2.06
N GLY A 152 8.86 -10.55 1.72
CA GLY A 152 10.06 -10.05 1.06
C GLY A 152 10.51 -8.73 1.66
N VAL A 153 11.80 -8.53 1.88
CA VAL A 153 12.38 -7.28 2.38
C VAL A 153 13.58 -6.92 1.52
N VAL A 154 13.71 -5.65 1.16
CA VAL A 154 14.91 -5.12 0.49
C VAL A 154 15.45 -3.96 1.30
N GLN A 155 16.71 -4.08 1.71
CA GLN A 155 17.45 -3.10 2.49
C GLN A 155 18.40 -2.34 1.56
N PHE A 156 18.37 -1.02 1.60
CA PHE A 156 19.24 -0.18 0.78
C PHE A 156 19.70 1.07 1.51
N ALA A 157 20.88 1.57 1.13
CA ALA A 157 21.42 2.82 1.65
C ALA A 157 21.02 3.99 0.74
N CYS A 158 20.29 4.94 1.26
CA CYS A 158 19.94 6.16 0.55
C CYS A 158 20.86 7.31 0.93
N ARG A 159 21.64 7.78 -0.01
CA ARG A 159 22.41 9.01 0.08
C ARG A 159 21.78 10.08 -0.82
N ASN A 160 21.40 11.20 -0.23
CA ASN A 160 20.83 12.33 -0.94
C ASN A 160 21.18 13.63 -0.20
N GLU A 161 21.52 14.69 -0.91
CA GLU A 161 21.80 16.01 -0.34
C GLU A 161 20.62 16.63 0.43
N LYS A 162 19.38 16.20 0.14
CA LYS A 162 18.18 16.64 0.84
C LYS A 162 17.96 15.91 2.18
N LEU A 163 18.53 14.72 2.35
CA LEU A 163 18.49 13.99 3.60
C LEU A 163 19.60 14.55 4.49
N LEU A 164 19.20 15.23 5.56
CA LEU A 164 20.13 15.92 6.46
C LEU A 164 21.02 14.90 7.17
N GLY A 165 22.34 14.94 6.90
CA GLY A 165 23.31 14.11 7.60
C GLY A 165 24.51 13.75 6.73
N SER A 166 25.62 13.36 7.37
CA SER A 166 26.83 12.85 6.70
C SER A 166 26.76 11.35 6.40
N GLN A 167 25.82 10.67 7.02
CA GLN A 167 25.59 9.24 6.87
C GLN A 167 24.39 8.96 5.95
N PRO A 168 24.41 7.87 5.18
CA PRO A 168 23.24 7.46 4.42
C PRO A 168 22.08 7.08 5.35
N ALA A 169 20.85 7.26 4.89
CA ALA A 169 19.70 6.62 5.50
C ALA A 169 19.67 5.14 5.09
N HIS A 170 19.59 4.23 6.04
CA HIS A 170 19.43 2.80 5.79
C HIS A 170 17.94 2.48 5.85
N VAL A 171 17.39 2.06 4.73
CA VAL A 171 15.94 1.90 4.54
C VAL A 171 15.63 0.45 4.20
N ASP A 172 14.74 -0.14 4.96
CA ASP A 172 14.11 -1.42 4.66
C ASP A 172 12.73 -1.16 4.05
N VAL A 173 12.43 -1.82 2.95
CA VAL A 173 11.08 -1.87 2.39
C VAL A 173 10.62 -3.31 2.45
N GLY A 174 9.55 -3.54 3.21
CA GLY A 174 8.96 -4.85 3.44
C GLY A 174 7.65 -5.04 2.69
N VAL A 175 7.41 -6.26 2.25
CA VAL A 175 6.11 -6.74 1.76
C VAL A 175 5.81 -8.01 2.53
N GLU A 176 4.76 -8.01 3.34
CA GLU A 176 4.40 -9.15 4.18
C GLU A 176 2.93 -9.50 4.02
N ARG A 177 2.65 -10.79 4.04
CA ARG A 177 1.29 -11.30 4.02
C ARG A 177 0.73 -11.35 5.43
N TRP A 178 -0.38 -10.69 5.65
CA TRP A 178 -1.14 -10.82 6.88
C TRP A 178 -2.21 -11.89 6.72
N SER A 179 -1.93 -13.09 7.21
CA SER A 179 -2.89 -14.22 7.22
C SER A 179 -2.52 -15.22 8.30
N PRO A 180 -3.51 -15.80 9.00
CA PRO A 180 -3.28 -16.87 9.97
C PRO A 180 -3.02 -18.24 9.31
N LYS A 181 -3.11 -18.33 7.99
CA LYS A 181 -2.92 -19.57 7.23
C LYS A 181 -1.58 -19.59 6.54
N GLU A 182 -0.99 -20.78 6.42
CA GLU A 182 0.20 -20.98 5.59
C GLU A 182 -0.07 -20.55 4.13
N PRO A 183 0.93 -19.96 3.45
CA PRO A 183 0.80 -19.60 2.04
C PRO A 183 0.59 -20.85 1.17
N GLU A 184 -0.35 -20.75 0.23
CA GLU A 184 -0.61 -21.82 -0.73
C GLU A 184 0.20 -21.61 -2.00
N GLY A 185 0.81 -22.68 -2.53
CA GLY A 185 1.56 -22.65 -3.78
C GLY A 185 2.98 -23.21 -3.65
N ASP A 186 3.76 -23.03 -4.71
CA ASP A 186 5.17 -23.41 -4.75
C ASP A 186 6.00 -22.41 -3.93
N PRO A 187 6.71 -22.83 -2.87
CA PRO A 187 7.44 -21.92 -1.98
C PRO A 187 8.54 -21.12 -2.70
N GLU A 188 9.21 -21.71 -3.71
CA GLU A 188 10.27 -21.01 -4.45
C GLU A 188 9.67 -19.91 -5.34
N LYS A 189 8.55 -20.19 -6.01
CA LYS A 189 7.84 -19.18 -6.81
C LYS A 189 7.29 -18.06 -5.94
N LEU A 190 6.81 -18.37 -4.74
CA LEU A 190 6.34 -17.36 -3.79
C LEU A 190 7.50 -16.49 -3.30
N LYS A 191 8.64 -17.06 -2.94
CA LYS A 191 9.85 -16.30 -2.58
C LYS A 191 10.26 -15.31 -3.67
N ASP A 192 10.36 -15.80 -4.91
CA ASP A 192 10.72 -14.97 -6.05
C ASP A 192 9.71 -13.84 -6.27
N ALA A 193 8.42 -14.14 -6.09
CA ALA A 193 7.35 -13.17 -6.24
C ALA A 193 7.41 -12.08 -5.14
N TYR A 194 7.57 -12.46 -3.87
CA TYR A 194 7.73 -11.49 -2.78
C TYR A 194 8.99 -10.63 -2.95
N ALA A 195 10.12 -11.24 -3.33
CA ALA A 195 11.34 -10.51 -3.63
C ALA A 195 11.17 -9.50 -4.76
N THR A 196 10.44 -9.88 -5.82
CA THR A 196 10.18 -9.01 -6.98
C THR A 196 9.29 -7.83 -6.61
N VAL A 197 8.23 -8.05 -5.83
CA VAL A 197 7.36 -6.95 -5.36
C VAL A 197 8.12 -6.02 -4.43
N ALA A 198 8.82 -6.55 -3.43
CA ALA A 198 9.62 -5.76 -2.50
C ALA A 198 10.68 -4.92 -3.24
N HIS A 199 11.40 -5.52 -4.21
CA HIS A 199 12.37 -4.79 -5.03
C HIS A 199 11.72 -3.65 -5.83
N SER A 200 10.57 -3.89 -6.45
CA SER A 200 9.88 -2.88 -7.25
C SER A 200 9.51 -1.65 -6.42
N VAL A 201 8.92 -1.87 -5.24
CA VAL A 201 8.55 -0.78 -4.34
C VAL A 201 9.79 -0.10 -3.76
N SER A 202 10.84 -0.85 -3.40
CA SER A 202 12.11 -0.29 -2.94
C SER A 202 12.77 0.61 -3.98
N LEU A 203 12.77 0.20 -5.25
CA LEU A 203 13.30 0.99 -6.35
C LEU A 203 12.50 2.28 -6.57
N ALA A 204 11.18 2.21 -6.44
CA ALA A 204 10.32 3.39 -6.50
C ALA A 204 10.59 4.34 -5.30
N MET A 205 10.69 3.79 -4.09
CA MET A 205 11.05 4.57 -2.88
C MET A 205 12.42 5.24 -3.03
N ALA A 206 13.43 4.52 -3.50
CA ALA A 206 14.76 5.07 -3.71
C ALA A 206 14.78 6.20 -4.75
N LYS A 207 13.97 6.11 -5.80
CA LYS A 207 13.81 7.17 -6.81
C LYS A 207 13.09 8.38 -6.22
N GLU A 208 12.00 8.17 -5.49
CA GLU A 208 11.22 9.25 -4.87
C GLU A 208 12.05 10.01 -3.83
N LEU A 209 12.81 9.30 -3.03
CA LEU A 209 13.78 9.87 -2.09
C LEU A 209 14.95 10.58 -2.82
N GLY A 210 15.15 10.35 -4.14
CA GLY A 210 16.26 10.87 -4.91
C GLY A 210 17.62 10.28 -4.50
N CYS A 211 17.66 9.01 -4.12
CA CYS A 211 18.87 8.33 -3.68
C CYS A 211 19.90 8.23 -4.82
N GLU A 212 21.18 8.53 -4.52
CA GLU A 212 22.29 8.32 -5.46
C GLU A 212 22.30 6.88 -5.97
N ASN A 213 22.41 6.71 -7.28
CA ASN A 213 22.39 5.38 -7.93
C ASN A 213 21.19 4.49 -7.51
N ASN A 214 20.03 5.10 -7.21
CA ASN A 214 18.84 4.41 -6.70
C ASN A 214 19.12 3.53 -5.46
N GLY A 215 20.01 3.95 -4.57
CA GLY A 215 20.39 3.15 -3.40
C GLY A 215 21.11 1.85 -3.72
N GLY A 216 21.75 1.76 -4.89
CA GLY A 216 22.42 0.54 -5.37
C GLY A 216 21.48 -0.51 -5.99
N LEU A 217 20.19 -0.20 -6.10
CA LEU A 217 19.19 -1.09 -6.69
C LEU A 217 19.26 -1.06 -8.22
N GLN A 218 19.28 -2.25 -8.82
CA GLN A 218 19.25 -2.42 -10.26
C GLN A 218 17.82 -2.19 -10.81
N ALA A 219 17.71 -2.02 -12.14
CA ALA A 219 16.39 -1.86 -12.78
C ALA A 219 15.50 -3.12 -12.68
N ARG A 220 16.10 -4.29 -12.46
CA ARG A 220 15.42 -5.58 -12.27
C ARG A 220 15.94 -6.27 -11.02
N PRO A 221 15.11 -7.08 -10.35
CA PRO A 221 15.55 -7.86 -9.20
C PRO A 221 16.61 -8.90 -9.60
N SER A 222 17.53 -9.19 -8.66
CA SER A 222 18.40 -10.36 -8.73
C SER A 222 17.86 -11.41 -7.77
N LEU A 223 17.36 -12.51 -8.31
CA LEU A 223 16.76 -13.59 -7.52
C LEU A 223 17.75 -14.69 -7.15
N ASP A 224 19.02 -14.54 -7.53
CA ASP A 224 20.07 -15.47 -7.18
C ASP A 224 20.43 -15.33 -5.68
N PRO A 225 20.53 -16.44 -4.94
CA PRO A 225 21.02 -16.43 -3.57
C PRO A 225 22.42 -15.82 -3.44
N ALA A 226 22.65 -15.13 -2.31
CA ALA A 226 23.91 -14.44 -2.01
C ALA A 226 25.05 -15.42 -1.64
#